data_3eea2e2e89b758f420fed3540994e9b7
#
_entry.id   3eea2e2e89b758f420fed3540994e9b7
#
_cell.length_a   1.000
_cell.length_b   1.000
_cell.length_c   1.000
_cell.angle_alpha   90.00
_cell.angle_beta   90.00
_cell.angle_gamma   90.00
#
_symmetry.space_group_name_H-M   'P 1'
#
loop_
_entity.id
_entity.type
_entity.pdbx_description
1 polymer ?
#
loop_
_entity_poly.entity_id
_entity_poly.type
_entity_poly.pdbx_seq_one_letter_code
_entity_poly.pdbx_strand_id
1 'polypeptide(L)'
;MRHALLEGQRDIVLLLARVLLMILFVLAGWGKLTGFEGTVGYMTSLGAPVPTLAAAVAVIMEFVVGILLILGFYTRPLALLFALFVLGTALIGHPFWSMVDPERSANMTQFLKNLSIIGGLLALAVSGPGRFSLDKG
;
A
#
# COMPACT_ATOMS: atom_id res chain seq x y z
N MET A 1 12.41 30.84 -2.96
CA MET A 1 11.59 31.01 -1.76
C MET A 1 10.65 29.83 -1.50
N ARG A 2 9.86 29.48 -2.49
CA ARG A 2 8.92 28.34 -2.34
C ARG A 2 9.59 27.01 -2.03
N HIS A 3 10.84 26.86 -2.38
CA HIS A 3 11.58 25.61 -2.20
C HIS A 3 12.31 25.50 -0.87
N ALA A 4 12.31 26.58 -0.07
CA ALA A 4 13.07 26.59 1.17
C ALA A 4 12.46 25.77 2.29
N LEU A 5 11.13 25.61 2.27
CA LEU A 5 10.43 24.88 3.32
C LEU A 5 10.74 23.39 3.20
N LEU A 6 11.26 22.82 4.25
CA LEU A 6 11.64 21.40 4.35
C LEU A 6 12.77 20.96 3.41
N GLU A 7 13.37 21.88 2.66
CA GLU A 7 14.45 21.52 1.71
C GLU A 7 15.64 20.89 2.44
N GLY A 8 16.03 21.44 3.58
CA GLY A 8 17.12 20.90 4.39
C GLY A 8 16.76 19.61 5.10
N GLN A 9 15.47 19.29 5.24
CA GLN A 9 14.96 18.08 5.90
C GLN A 9 14.38 17.07 4.92
N ARG A 10 14.57 17.30 3.62
CA ARG A 10 13.95 16.48 2.57
C ARG A 10 14.18 14.98 2.78
N ASP A 11 15.41 14.58 3.04
CA ASP A 11 15.76 13.17 3.15
C ASP A 11 15.13 12.51 4.38
N ILE A 12 15.11 13.20 5.52
CA ILE A 12 14.49 12.65 6.72
C ILE A 12 12.97 12.60 6.60
N VAL A 13 12.36 13.60 5.96
CA VAL A 13 10.91 13.62 5.73
C VAL A 13 10.50 12.50 4.79
N LEU A 14 11.28 12.24 3.75
CA LEU A 14 11.00 11.12 2.84
C LEU A 14 11.14 9.77 3.54
N LEU A 15 12.11 9.61 4.43
CA LEU A 15 12.22 8.40 5.25
C LEU A 15 10.97 8.21 6.10
N LEU A 16 10.54 9.25 6.81
CA LEU A 16 9.32 9.19 7.62
C LEU A 16 8.09 8.88 6.76
N ALA A 17 7.99 9.49 5.59
CA ALA A 17 6.87 9.25 4.67
C ALA A 17 6.81 7.78 4.24
N ARG A 18 7.94 7.17 3.90
CA ARG A 18 8.00 5.76 3.52
C ARG A 18 7.57 4.85 4.66
N VAL A 19 8.08 5.11 5.87
CA VAL A 19 7.72 4.31 7.05
C VAL A 19 6.23 4.44 7.33
N LEU A 20 5.72 5.65 7.41
CA LEU A 20 4.31 5.90 7.74
C LEU A 20 3.37 5.33 6.67
N LEU A 21 3.74 5.44 5.40
CA LEU A 21 2.92 4.95 4.31
C LEU A 21 2.83 3.42 4.29
N MET A 22 3.93 2.74 4.63
CA MET A 22 4.04 1.29 4.48
C MET A 22 3.84 0.49 5.76
N ILE A 23 3.96 1.10 6.94
CA ILE A 23 3.91 0.35 8.19
C ILE A 23 2.59 -0.43 8.36
N LEU A 24 1.48 0.17 7.98
CA LEU A 24 0.18 -0.50 8.03
C LEU A 24 0.19 -1.78 7.17
N PHE A 25 0.74 -1.67 5.96
CA PHE A 25 0.77 -2.80 5.03
C PHE A 25 1.71 -3.90 5.50
N VAL A 26 2.86 -3.53 6.03
CA VAL A 26 3.82 -4.52 6.55
C VAL A 26 3.19 -5.31 7.71
N LEU A 27 2.53 -4.63 8.64
CA LEU A 27 1.86 -5.29 9.75
C LEU A 27 0.68 -6.15 9.27
N ALA A 28 -0.11 -5.64 8.32
CA ALA A 28 -1.21 -6.39 7.73
C ALA A 28 -0.69 -7.62 6.96
N GLY A 29 0.37 -7.45 6.21
CA GLY A 29 1.00 -8.54 5.46
C GLY A 29 1.57 -9.63 6.36
N TRP A 30 2.15 -9.26 7.49
CA TRP A 30 2.60 -10.21 8.50
C TRP A 30 1.42 -11.03 9.04
N GLY A 31 0.30 -10.37 9.37
CA GLY A 31 -0.91 -11.04 9.81
C GLY A 31 -1.45 -12.01 8.77
N LYS A 32 -1.43 -11.61 7.50
CA LYS A 32 -1.87 -12.47 6.39
C LYS A 32 -0.96 -13.67 6.20
N LEU A 33 0.33 -13.49 6.38
CA LEU A 33 1.31 -14.60 6.26
C LEU A 33 1.12 -15.62 7.38
N THR A 34 1.02 -15.15 8.62
CA THR A 34 0.89 -16.02 9.80
C THR A 34 -0.48 -16.69 9.91
N GLY A 35 -1.51 -16.09 9.31
CA GLY A 35 -2.86 -16.65 9.23
C GLY A 35 -3.28 -16.92 7.78
N PHE A 36 -2.41 -17.55 7.00
CA PHE A 36 -2.60 -17.67 5.55
C PHE A 36 -3.90 -18.38 5.16
N GLU A 37 -4.27 -19.45 5.86
CA GLU A 37 -5.51 -20.15 5.59
C GLU A 37 -6.73 -19.24 5.77
N GLY A 38 -6.75 -18.45 6.84
CA GLY A 38 -7.80 -17.45 7.06
C GLY A 38 -7.81 -16.38 5.97
N THR A 39 -6.64 -15.99 5.48
CA THR A 39 -6.52 -15.03 4.38
C THR A 39 -7.13 -15.60 3.10
N VAL A 40 -6.85 -16.86 2.78
CA VAL A 40 -7.45 -17.53 1.62
C VAL A 40 -8.98 -17.57 1.77
N GLY A 41 -9.48 -17.90 2.97
CA GLY A 41 -10.91 -17.89 3.25
C GLY A 41 -11.54 -16.52 3.04
N TYR A 42 -10.87 -15.48 3.49
CA TYR A 42 -11.32 -14.09 3.26
C TYR A 42 -11.35 -13.73 1.77
N MET A 43 -10.31 -14.08 1.03
CA MET A 43 -10.29 -13.84 -0.42
C MET A 43 -11.42 -14.59 -1.13
N THR A 44 -11.73 -15.80 -0.69
CA THR A 44 -12.87 -16.57 -1.21
C THR A 44 -14.18 -15.83 -0.95
N SER A 45 -14.36 -15.28 0.26
CA SER A 45 -15.57 -14.52 0.61
C SER A 45 -15.75 -13.25 -0.21
N LEU A 46 -14.65 -12.66 -0.65
CA LEU A 46 -14.68 -11.46 -1.51
C LEU A 46 -14.95 -11.79 -2.99
N GLY A 47 -14.98 -13.06 -3.36
CA GLY A 47 -15.12 -13.44 -4.75
C GLY A 47 -13.86 -13.19 -5.58
N ALA A 48 -12.70 -13.11 -4.93
CA ALA A 48 -11.44 -12.90 -5.63
C ALA A 48 -11.14 -14.09 -6.56
N PRO A 49 -10.62 -13.83 -7.78
CA PRO A 49 -10.23 -14.93 -8.67
C PRO A 49 -9.02 -15.66 -8.09
N VAL A 50 -9.04 -17.00 -8.16
CA VAL A 50 -7.98 -17.85 -7.62
C VAL A 50 -7.58 -17.40 -6.20
N PRO A 51 -8.41 -17.65 -5.16
CA PRO A 51 -8.23 -17.07 -3.83
C PRO A 51 -6.86 -17.32 -3.20
N THR A 52 -6.29 -18.51 -3.40
CA THR A 52 -4.95 -18.82 -2.87
C THR A 52 -3.88 -17.93 -3.51
N LEU A 53 -3.96 -17.71 -4.82
CA LEU A 53 -3.04 -16.81 -5.51
C LEU A 53 -3.25 -15.36 -5.05
N ALA A 54 -4.50 -14.93 -4.89
CA ALA A 54 -4.81 -13.59 -4.40
C ALA A 54 -4.22 -13.37 -3.00
N ALA A 55 -4.33 -14.37 -2.11
CA ALA A 55 -3.74 -14.32 -0.77
C ALA A 55 -2.22 -14.23 -0.83
N ALA A 56 -1.58 -15.03 -1.69
CA ALA A 56 -0.13 -15.01 -1.86
C ALA A 56 0.36 -13.66 -2.39
N VAL A 57 -0.35 -13.09 -3.37
CA VAL A 57 -0.02 -11.76 -3.92
C VAL A 57 -0.15 -10.70 -2.81
N ALA A 58 -1.19 -10.75 -2.00
CA ALA A 58 -1.37 -9.82 -0.90
C ALA A 58 -0.22 -9.89 0.10
N VAL A 59 0.20 -11.10 0.49
CA VAL A 59 1.34 -11.28 1.41
C VAL A 59 2.61 -10.71 0.80
N ILE A 60 2.91 -11.06 -0.45
CA ILE A 60 4.13 -10.59 -1.11
C ILE A 60 4.13 -9.07 -1.23
N MET A 61 3.05 -8.48 -1.68
CA MET A 61 2.97 -7.03 -1.86
C MET A 61 3.02 -6.30 -0.52
N GLU A 62 2.18 -6.70 0.44
CA GLU A 62 2.07 -5.96 1.69
C GLU A 62 3.28 -6.16 2.59
N PHE A 63 3.78 -7.39 2.72
CA PHE A 63 4.91 -7.67 3.59
C PHE A 63 6.25 -7.44 2.90
N VAL A 64 6.52 -8.14 1.79
CA VAL A 64 7.84 -8.09 1.14
C VAL A 64 8.07 -6.76 0.45
N VAL A 65 7.18 -6.36 -0.45
CA VAL A 65 7.32 -5.09 -1.18
C VAL A 65 7.16 -3.91 -0.22
N GLY A 66 6.28 -4.02 0.79
CA GLY A 66 6.15 -3.02 1.84
C GLY A 66 7.48 -2.77 2.55
N ILE A 67 8.18 -3.81 2.96
CA ILE A 67 9.51 -3.69 3.59
C ILE A 67 10.51 -3.06 2.61
N LEU A 68 10.52 -3.48 1.36
CA LEU A 68 11.42 -2.93 0.35
C LEU A 68 11.19 -1.42 0.15
N LEU A 69 9.94 -0.98 0.19
CA LEU A 69 9.62 0.45 0.09
C LEU A 69 10.07 1.21 1.34
N ILE A 70 9.94 0.63 2.53
CA ILE A 70 10.48 1.24 3.75
C ILE A 70 11.99 1.41 3.63
N LEU A 71 12.69 0.38 3.17
CA LEU A 71 14.13 0.42 2.98
C LEU A 71 14.56 1.29 1.81
N GLY A 72 13.63 1.62 0.92
CA GLY A 72 13.94 2.43 -0.26
C GLY A 72 14.71 1.68 -1.33
N PHE A 73 14.26 0.45 -1.64
CA PHE A 73 14.88 -0.41 -2.66
C PHE A 73 13.97 -0.48 -3.87
N TYR A 74 14.49 -0.13 -5.05
CA TYR A 74 13.72 0.01 -6.28
C TYR A 74 12.44 0.84 -6.06
N THR A 75 12.59 1.96 -5.36
CA THR A 75 11.48 2.74 -4.82
C THR A 75 10.48 3.17 -5.88
N ARG A 76 10.97 3.78 -6.95
CA ARG A 76 10.07 4.35 -7.97
C ARG A 76 9.21 3.28 -8.65
N PRO A 77 9.78 2.21 -9.22
CA PRO A 77 8.94 1.19 -9.86
C PRO A 77 8.09 0.42 -8.87
N LEU A 78 8.60 0.12 -7.67
CA LEU A 78 7.80 -0.60 -6.67
C LEU A 78 6.67 0.24 -6.11
N ALA A 79 6.84 1.56 -6.00
CA ALA A 79 5.75 2.45 -5.59
C ALA A 79 4.61 2.42 -6.63
N LEU A 80 4.94 2.42 -7.91
CA LEU A 80 3.93 2.31 -8.97
C LEU A 80 3.24 0.95 -8.95
N LEU A 81 4.01 -0.12 -8.77
CA LEU A 81 3.45 -1.47 -8.67
C LEU A 81 2.52 -1.58 -7.45
N PHE A 82 2.94 -1.01 -6.32
CA PHE A 82 2.13 -1.03 -5.10
C PHE A 82 0.85 -0.21 -5.28
N ALA A 83 0.91 0.92 -5.98
CA ALA A 83 -0.28 1.72 -6.28
C ALA A 83 -1.29 0.90 -7.09
N LEU A 84 -0.82 0.14 -8.08
CA LEU A 84 -1.67 -0.75 -8.86
C LEU A 84 -2.29 -1.84 -7.99
N PHE A 85 -1.52 -2.43 -7.09
CA PHE A 85 -2.01 -3.40 -6.12
C PHE A 85 -3.11 -2.81 -5.23
N VAL A 86 -2.89 -1.62 -4.68
CA VAL A 86 -3.87 -0.94 -3.82
C VAL A 86 -5.16 -0.65 -4.58
N LEU A 87 -5.06 -0.26 -5.86
CA LEU A 87 -6.24 -0.08 -6.69
C LEU A 87 -7.02 -1.39 -6.83
N GLY A 88 -6.32 -2.51 -7.08
CA GLY A 88 -6.95 -3.82 -7.16
C GLY A 88 -7.68 -4.20 -5.86
N THR A 89 -7.05 -3.96 -4.71
CA THR A 89 -7.68 -4.25 -3.41
C THR A 89 -8.89 -3.36 -3.15
N ALA A 90 -8.86 -2.12 -3.61
CA ALA A 90 -10.00 -1.22 -3.48
C ALA A 90 -11.20 -1.74 -4.29
N LEU A 91 -10.96 -2.18 -5.52
CA LEU A 91 -12.02 -2.67 -6.40
C LEU A 91 -12.59 -4.02 -5.94
N ILE A 92 -11.74 -4.92 -5.48
CA ILE A 92 -12.17 -6.26 -5.06
C ILE A 92 -12.70 -6.25 -3.63
N GLY A 93 -12.01 -5.55 -2.72
CA GLY A 93 -12.32 -5.60 -1.30
C GLY A 93 -13.38 -4.62 -0.85
N HIS A 94 -13.57 -3.53 -1.56
CA HIS A 94 -14.47 -2.44 -1.14
C HIS A 94 -15.37 -1.95 -2.27
N PRO A 95 -16.17 -2.87 -2.88
CA PRO A 95 -17.08 -2.48 -3.97
C PRO A 95 -18.35 -1.84 -3.41
N PHE A 96 -18.23 -0.65 -2.83
CA PHE A 96 -19.32 0.01 -2.11
C PHE A 96 -20.54 0.30 -3.00
N TRP A 97 -20.34 0.44 -4.31
CA TRP A 97 -21.41 0.71 -5.28
C TRP A 97 -22.44 -0.41 -5.38
N SER A 98 -22.08 -1.61 -4.95
CA SER A 98 -22.98 -2.79 -4.93
C SER A 98 -23.53 -3.09 -3.54
N MET A 99 -23.27 -2.22 -2.57
CA MET A 99 -23.65 -2.42 -1.17
C MET A 99 -24.73 -1.44 -0.75
N VAL A 100 -25.38 -1.74 0.39
CA VAL A 100 -26.33 -0.87 1.06
C VAL A 100 -25.78 -0.55 2.45
N ASP A 101 -26.25 0.56 3.05
CA ASP A 101 -25.82 0.94 4.39
C ASP A 101 -26.24 -0.10 5.43
N PRO A 102 -25.42 -0.31 6.49
CA PRO A 102 -24.21 0.46 6.84
C PRO A 102 -22.94 0.06 6.10
N GLU A 103 -22.93 -1.07 5.40
CA GLU A 103 -21.74 -1.58 4.70
C GLU A 103 -21.26 -0.65 3.60
N ARG A 104 -22.19 -0.02 2.87
CA ARG A 104 -21.86 0.91 1.80
C ARG A 104 -20.99 2.06 2.30
N SER A 105 -21.40 2.73 3.36
CA SER A 105 -20.68 3.89 3.90
C SER A 105 -19.30 3.49 4.42
N ALA A 106 -19.20 2.35 5.12
CA ALA A 106 -17.94 1.86 5.64
C ALA A 106 -16.96 1.51 4.52
N ASN A 107 -17.44 0.81 3.49
CA ASN A 107 -16.59 0.41 2.36
C ASN A 107 -16.24 1.58 1.44
N MET A 108 -17.13 2.56 1.31
CA MET A 108 -16.82 3.78 0.58
C MET A 108 -15.66 4.52 1.23
N THR A 109 -15.63 4.63 2.56
CA THR A 109 -14.51 5.23 3.28
C THR A 109 -13.21 4.47 3.04
N GLN A 110 -13.25 3.14 3.08
CA GLN A 110 -12.07 2.32 2.81
C GLN A 110 -11.59 2.48 1.36
N PHE A 111 -12.51 2.53 0.42
CA PHE A 111 -12.18 2.75 -0.99
C PHE A 111 -11.46 4.10 -1.18
N LEU A 112 -12.04 5.17 -0.61
CA LEU A 112 -11.46 6.51 -0.71
C LEU A 112 -10.10 6.60 0.00
N LYS A 113 -9.95 5.91 1.13
CA LYS A 113 -8.67 5.81 1.83
C LYS A 113 -7.61 5.18 0.92
N ASN A 114 -7.97 4.12 0.20
CA ASN A 114 -7.05 3.49 -0.74
C ASN A 114 -6.66 4.42 -1.88
N LEU A 115 -7.59 5.24 -2.38
CA LEU A 115 -7.25 6.27 -3.38
C LEU A 115 -6.25 7.28 -2.82
N SER A 116 -6.40 7.67 -1.56
CA SER A 116 -5.44 8.57 -0.90
C SER A 116 -4.05 7.95 -0.78
N ILE A 117 -3.99 6.67 -0.45
CA ILE A 117 -2.73 5.92 -0.39
C ILE A 117 -2.06 5.89 -1.78
N ILE A 118 -2.84 5.66 -2.83
CA ILE A 118 -2.34 5.69 -4.20
C ILE A 118 -1.71 7.05 -4.50
N GLY A 119 -2.37 8.14 -4.10
CA GLY A 119 -1.82 9.48 -4.26
C GLY A 119 -0.45 9.63 -3.61
N GLY A 120 -0.29 9.14 -2.39
CA GLY A 120 0.99 9.14 -1.69
C GLY A 120 2.05 8.30 -2.41
N LEU A 121 1.66 7.14 -2.93
CA LEU A 121 2.58 6.28 -3.69
C LEU A 121 3.03 6.93 -5.00
N LEU A 122 2.13 7.61 -5.69
CA LEU A 122 2.48 8.35 -6.90
C LEU A 122 3.48 9.47 -6.59
N ALA A 123 3.25 10.19 -5.50
CA ALA A 123 4.19 11.23 -5.05
C ALA A 123 5.58 10.64 -4.75
N LEU A 124 5.61 9.49 -4.07
CA LEU A 124 6.86 8.78 -3.79
C LEU A 124 7.56 8.31 -5.07
N ALA A 125 6.80 7.82 -6.03
CA ALA A 125 7.36 7.40 -7.32
C ALA A 125 8.04 8.56 -8.05
N VAL A 126 7.49 9.75 -7.94
CA VAL A 126 8.06 10.95 -8.57
C VAL A 126 9.27 11.48 -7.78
N SER A 127 9.14 11.59 -6.46
CA SER A 127 10.20 12.15 -5.61
C SER A 127 11.41 11.24 -5.45
N GLY A 128 11.18 9.92 -5.49
CA GLY A 128 12.18 8.94 -5.07
C GLY A 128 12.27 8.86 -3.55
N PRO A 129 13.16 7.99 -3.04
CA PRO A 129 13.17 7.65 -1.61
C PRO A 129 13.95 8.59 -0.71
N GLY A 130 14.74 9.51 -1.27
CA GLY A 130 15.68 10.32 -0.52
C GLY A 130 16.98 9.55 -0.23
N ARG A 131 17.90 10.21 0.47
CA ARG A 131 19.25 9.69 0.71
C ARG A 131 19.27 8.49 1.68
N PHE A 132 18.36 8.48 2.66
CA PHE A 132 18.31 7.41 3.66
C PHE A 132 17.58 6.20 3.12
N SER A 133 18.17 5.55 2.12
CA SER A 133 17.57 4.45 1.39
C SER A 133 18.65 3.60 0.75
N LEU A 134 18.28 2.37 0.35
CA LEU A 134 19.19 1.50 -0.40
C LEU A 134 19.44 2.02 -1.82
N ASP A 135 18.48 2.75 -2.39
CA ASP A 135 18.64 3.40 -3.71
C ASP A 135 19.55 4.63 -3.66
N LYS A 136 19.72 5.20 -2.48
CA LYS A 136 20.51 6.42 -2.26
C LYS A 136 20.05 7.61 -3.08
N GLY A 137 18.75 7.80 -3.15
CA GLY A 137 18.18 8.93 -3.80
C GLY A 137 17.45 8.65 -5.03
#